data_3427d91ffcfd0175a88774e8613b64c5
#
_entry.id   3427d91ffcfd0175a88774e8613b64c5
#
_cell.length_a   1.000
_cell.length_b   1.000
_cell.length_c   1.000
_cell.angle_alpha   90.00
_cell.angle_beta   90.00
_cell.angle_gamma   90.00
#
_symmetry.space_group_name_H-M   'P 1'
#
loop_
_entity.id
_entity.type
_entity.pdbx_description
1 polymer ?
#
loop_
_entity_poly.entity_id
_entity_poly.type
_entity_poly.pdbx_seq_one_letter_code
_entity_poly.pdbx_strand_id
1 'polypeptide(L)'
;MLFRSGGVVIGYEIGKLLKIETIFCERVSGKFTLRRGFSIKKNSKVLIIEDVITTGKSSLECVRLINKSRARLAGFASIIDRSTKKTLRIKQKIISHLKIDVPTYKPNQLPKELKLIPVTKPGSRYLK
;
A
#
# COMPACT_ATOMS: atom_id res chain seq x y z
N MET A 1 4.48 11.20 -7.21
CA MET A 1 4.25 10.04 -6.31
C MET A 1 3.04 9.25 -6.76
N LEU A 2 2.99 7.97 -6.45
CA LEU A 2 1.85 7.08 -6.76
C LEU A 2 1.38 6.44 -5.45
N PHE A 3 0.07 6.43 -5.21
CA PHE A 3 -0.53 5.77 -4.05
C PHE A 3 -1.84 5.07 -4.44
N ARG A 4 -2.32 4.18 -3.58
CA ARG A 4 -3.65 3.57 -3.70
C ARG A 4 -4.70 4.47 -3.08
N SER A 5 -5.98 4.17 -3.34
CA SER A 5 -7.11 4.91 -2.76
C SER A 5 -7.06 5.03 -1.23
N GLY A 6 -6.55 4.03 -0.50
CA GLY A 6 -6.34 4.10 0.96
C GLY A 6 -5.28 5.12 1.40
N GLY A 7 -4.27 5.36 0.55
CA GLY A 7 -3.18 6.31 0.81
C GLY A 7 -3.40 7.72 0.25
N VAL A 8 -4.61 8.07 -0.21
CA VAL A 8 -4.87 9.35 -0.90
C VAL A 8 -4.53 10.56 -0.02
N VAL A 9 -5.02 10.56 1.21
CA VAL A 9 -4.79 11.70 2.14
C VAL A 9 -3.30 11.86 2.43
N ILE A 10 -2.62 10.77 2.74
CA ILE A 10 -1.19 10.76 3.04
C ILE A 10 -0.38 11.19 1.82
N GLY A 11 -0.70 10.62 0.67
CA GLY A 11 -0.02 10.96 -0.59
C GLY A 11 -0.19 12.42 -0.95
N TYR A 12 -1.38 12.98 -0.75
CA TYR A 12 -1.64 14.40 -0.97
C TYR A 12 -0.78 15.28 -0.05
N GLU A 13 -0.79 15.04 1.25
CA GLU A 13 -0.02 15.84 2.22
C GLU A 13 1.50 15.74 1.97
N ILE A 14 2.02 14.55 1.74
CA ILE A 14 3.45 14.36 1.41
C ILE A 14 3.79 15.09 0.09
N GLY A 15 2.92 14.99 -0.91
CA GLY A 15 3.15 15.69 -2.19
C GLY A 15 3.15 17.19 -2.06
N LYS A 16 2.24 17.74 -1.26
CA LYS A 16 2.18 19.15 -0.93
C LYS A 16 3.47 19.63 -0.23
N LEU A 17 3.91 18.90 0.80
CA LEU A 17 5.13 19.20 1.54
C LEU A 17 6.39 19.14 0.65
N LEU A 18 6.48 18.13 -0.21
CA LEU A 18 7.62 17.94 -1.11
C LEU A 18 7.50 18.75 -2.40
N LYS A 19 6.38 19.43 -2.64
CA LYS A 19 6.07 20.18 -3.87
C LYS A 19 6.22 19.32 -5.13
N ILE A 20 5.77 18.06 -5.09
CA ILE A 20 5.82 17.13 -6.21
C ILE A 20 4.43 16.64 -6.60
N GLU A 21 4.27 16.33 -7.87
CA GLU A 21 3.04 15.79 -8.42
C GLU A 21 2.65 14.48 -7.75
N THR A 22 1.38 14.34 -7.38
CA THR A 22 0.82 13.15 -6.77
C THR A 22 -0.33 12.62 -7.61
N ILE A 23 -0.33 11.32 -7.82
CA ILE A 23 -1.37 10.60 -8.55
C ILE A 23 -1.75 9.35 -7.77
N PHE A 24 -2.93 8.83 -8.00
CA PHE A 24 -3.36 7.58 -7.39
C PHE A 24 -3.86 6.58 -8.41
N CYS A 25 -3.81 5.30 -8.04
CA CYS A 25 -4.40 4.20 -8.80
C CYS A 25 -5.58 3.60 -8.05
N GLU A 26 -6.55 3.16 -8.81
CA GLU A 26 -7.77 2.52 -8.33
C GLU A 26 -7.80 1.06 -8.79
N ARG A 27 -8.50 0.20 -8.03
CA ARG A 27 -8.72 -1.17 -8.46
C ARG A 27 -9.98 -1.25 -9.31
N VAL A 28 -9.80 -1.62 -10.57
CA VAL A 28 -10.90 -1.83 -11.53
C VAL A 28 -10.82 -3.28 -12.00
N SER A 29 -11.91 -4.02 -11.86
CA SER A 29 -11.97 -5.45 -12.23
C SER A 29 -10.76 -6.25 -11.70
N GLY A 30 -10.40 -6.01 -10.43
CA GLY A 30 -9.31 -6.72 -9.75
C GLY A 30 -7.89 -6.22 -10.08
N LYS A 31 -7.71 -5.29 -11.03
CA LYS A 31 -6.38 -4.77 -11.44
C LYS A 31 -6.22 -3.31 -11.07
N PHE A 32 -5.02 -2.90 -10.65
CA PHE A 32 -4.72 -1.48 -10.46
C PHE A 32 -4.59 -0.77 -11.80
N THR A 33 -5.26 0.38 -11.89
CA THR A 33 -5.36 1.19 -13.11
C THR A 33 -5.25 2.67 -12.74
N LEU A 34 -4.55 3.43 -13.56
CA LEU A 34 -4.61 4.89 -13.52
C LEU A 34 -5.90 5.32 -14.22
N ARG A 35 -6.65 6.19 -13.57
CA ARG A 35 -7.90 6.75 -14.09
C ARG A 35 -7.90 8.27 -13.96
N ARG A 36 -9.01 8.91 -14.30
CA ARG A 36 -9.23 10.37 -14.13
C ARG A 36 -8.16 11.22 -14.84
N GLY A 37 -7.65 10.73 -15.99
CA GLY A 37 -6.61 11.43 -16.72
C GLY A 37 -5.20 11.34 -16.13
N PHE A 38 -5.02 10.59 -15.03
CA PHE A 38 -3.68 10.39 -14.47
C PHE A 38 -2.79 9.55 -15.38
N SER A 39 -1.57 10.02 -15.55
CA SER A 39 -0.52 9.31 -16.27
C SER A 39 0.81 9.42 -15.55
N ILE A 40 1.68 8.44 -15.78
CA ILE A 40 3.06 8.47 -15.26
C ILE A 40 3.96 8.87 -16.43
N LYS A 41 4.68 9.98 -16.27
CA LYS A 41 5.61 10.48 -17.29
C LYS A 41 6.77 9.50 -17.49
N LYS A 42 7.11 9.21 -18.75
CA LYS A 42 8.28 8.40 -19.10
C LYS A 42 9.54 8.97 -18.42
N ASN A 43 10.44 8.09 -17.97
CA ASN A 43 11.70 8.42 -17.29
C ASN A 43 11.55 9.12 -15.93
N SER A 44 10.34 9.41 -15.44
CA SER A 44 10.16 9.98 -14.11
C SER A 44 10.56 8.98 -13.01
N LYS A 45 10.96 9.51 -11.84
CA LYS A 45 11.16 8.71 -10.63
C LYS A 45 9.87 8.72 -9.81
N VAL A 46 9.36 7.56 -9.46
CA VAL A 46 8.08 7.40 -8.79
C VAL A 46 8.26 6.73 -7.43
N LEU A 47 7.87 7.42 -6.36
CA LEU A 47 7.78 6.88 -5.00
C LEU A 47 6.37 6.32 -4.79
N ILE A 48 6.26 5.08 -4.31
CA ILE A 48 4.99 4.48 -3.92
C ILE A 48 4.74 4.77 -2.44
N ILE A 49 3.56 5.34 -2.15
CA ILE A 49 3.12 5.66 -0.78
C ILE A 49 1.93 4.78 -0.44
N GLU A 50 1.95 4.22 0.77
CA GLU A 50 0.89 3.38 1.33
C GLU A 50 0.53 3.86 2.74
N ASP A 51 -0.69 3.62 3.16
CA ASP A 51 -1.10 3.74 4.56
C ASP A 51 -0.43 2.65 5.41
N VAL A 52 -0.63 1.39 5.01
CA VAL A 52 -0.09 0.22 5.70
C VAL A 52 0.51 -0.76 4.69
N ILE A 53 1.77 -1.15 4.91
CA ILE A 53 2.39 -2.26 4.19
C ILE A 53 2.36 -3.51 5.06
N THR A 54 1.82 -4.61 4.50
CA THR A 54 1.86 -5.95 5.12
C THR A 54 2.72 -6.90 4.28
N THR A 55 2.18 -7.47 3.22
CA THR A 55 2.94 -8.33 2.30
C THR A 55 3.61 -7.56 1.17
N GLY A 56 3.22 -6.31 0.94
CA GLY A 56 3.67 -5.52 -0.20
C GLY A 56 3.13 -5.96 -1.55
N LYS A 57 2.19 -6.93 -1.60
CA LYS A 57 1.61 -7.43 -2.86
C LYS A 57 0.99 -6.30 -3.69
N SER A 58 0.21 -5.45 -3.05
CA SER A 58 -0.45 -4.32 -3.71
C SER A 58 0.56 -3.30 -4.25
N SER A 59 1.58 -2.99 -3.45
CA SER A 59 2.65 -2.08 -3.86
C SER A 59 3.42 -2.61 -5.07
N LEU A 60 3.67 -3.93 -5.13
CA LEU A 60 4.29 -4.58 -6.29
C LEU A 60 3.38 -4.57 -7.53
N GLU A 61 2.07 -4.61 -7.36
CA GLU A 61 1.14 -4.40 -8.48
C GLU A 61 1.26 -2.97 -9.04
N CYS A 62 1.44 -1.96 -8.17
CA CYS A 62 1.69 -0.57 -8.61
C CYS A 62 3.02 -0.42 -9.36
N VAL A 63 4.06 -1.19 -9.01
CA VAL A 63 5.33 -1.21 -9.76
C VAL A 63 5.11 -1.60 -11.22
N ARG A 64 4.15 -2.47 -11.51
CA ARG A 64 3.83 -2.83 -12.91
C ARG A 64 3.32 -1.64 -13.72
N LEU A 65 2.55 -0.72 -13.11
CA LEU A 65 2.11 0.51 -13.77
C LEU A 65 3.28 1.43 -14.07
N ILE A 66 4.22 1.57 -13.12
CA ILE A 66 5.45 2.35 -13.28
C ILE A 66 6.27 1.80 -14.46
N ASN A 67 6.49 0.50 -14.48
CA ASN A 67 7.28 -0.16 -15.54
C ASN A 67 6.59 -0.04 -16.91
N LYS A 68 5.26 -0.22 -16.98
CA LYS A 68 4.48 -0.05 -18.21
C LYS A 68 4.62 1.36 -18.76
N SER A 69 4.75 2.37 -17.92
CA SER A 69 4.95 3.77 -18.29
C SER A 69 6.42 4.11 -18.60
N ARG A 70 7.33 3.13 -18.57
CA ARG A 70 8.79 3.34 -18.74
C ARG A 70 9.34 4.38 -17.75
N ALA A 71 8.77 4.45 -16.55
CA ALA A 71 9.25 5.24 -15.43
C ALA A 71 10.11 4.37 -14.50
N ARG A 72 10.75 4.98 -13.51
CA ARG A 72 11.65 4.31 -12.56
C ARG A 72 11.04 4.33 -11.17
N LEU A 73 11.06 3.20 -10.48
CA LEU A 73 10.70 3.13 -9.07
C LEU A 73 11.79 3.83 -8.24
N ALA A 74 11.40 4.81 -7.43
CA ALA A 74 12.28 5.48 -6.46
C ALA A 74 12.37 4.71 -5.14
N GLY A 75 11.26 4.07 -4.72
CA GLY A 75 11.18 3.31 -3.48
C GLY A 75 9.76 3.19 -2.96
N PHE A 76 9.65 2.77 -1.71
CA PHE A 76 8.38 2.58 -1.00
C PHE A 76 8.42 3.34 0.32
N ALA A 77 7.31 3.98 0.66
CA ALA A 77 7.10 4.55 1.98
C ALA A 77 5.69 4.23 2.51
N SER A 78 5.54 4.18 3.84
CA SER A 78 4.25 3.96 4.47
C SER A 78 4.19 4.67 5.83
N ILE A 79 2.99 4.88 6.36
CA ILE A 79 2.87 5.26 7.77
C ILE A 79 3.22 4.04 8.62
N ILE A 80 2.62 2.89 8.34
CA ILE A 80 2.81 1.69 9.14
C ILE A 80 3.39 0.57 8.27
N ASP A 81 4.48 -0.03 8.76
CA ASP A 81 5.03 -1.29 8.24
C ASP A 81 4.68 -2.42 9.21
N ARG A 82 3.79 -3.31 8.80
CA ARG A 82 3.40 -4.55 9.50
C ARG A 82 4.01 -5.79 8.85
N SER A 83 5.01 -5.60 8.01
CA SER A 83 5.64 -6.73 7.34
C SER A 83 6.59 -7.49 8.26
N THR A 84 6.66 -8.78 8.06
CA THR A 84 7.70 -9.63 8.65
C THR A 84 8.66 -10.11 7.56
N LYS A 85 9.84 -10.59 7.94
CA LYS A 85 10.80 -11.18 7.00
C LYS A 85 10.18 -12.32 6.17
N LYS A 86 9.22 -13.06 6.73
CA LYS A 86 8.54 -14.19 6.07
C LYS A 86 7.45 -13.75 5.10
N THR A 87 6.79 -12.62 5.35
CA THR A 87 5.61 -12.20 4.58
C THR A 87 5.92 -11.13 3.53
N LEU A 88 6.97 -10.35 3.74
CA LEU A 88 7.31 -9.23 2.85
C LEU A 88 7.82 -9.74 1.48
N ARG A 89 7.18 -9.27 0.42
CA ARG A 89 7.55 -9.57 -0.98
C ARG A 89 8.38 -8.47 -1.63
N ILE A 90 8.45 -7.29 -1.01
CA ILE A 90 9.28 -6.18 -1.46
C ILE A 90 10.73 -6.46 -1.05
N LYS A 91 11.65 -6.40 -2.00
CA LYS A 91 13.09 -6.59 -1.74
C LYS A 91 13.81 -5.29 -1.38
N GLN A 92 13.28 -4.14 -1.81
CA GLN A 92 13.84 -2.84 -1.49
C GLN A 92 13.49 -2.43 -0.06
N LYS A 93 14.33 -1.55 0.51
CA LYS A 93 14.03 -0.92 1.81
C LYS A 93 12.73 -0.13 1.75
N ILE A 94 11.88 -0.32 2.74
CA ILE A 94 10.67 0.48 2.98
C ILE A 94 11.03 1.55 4.01
N ILE A 95 10.65 2.78 3.74
CA ILE A 95 10.70 3.86 4.72
C ILE A 95 9.32 3.92 5.38
N SER A 96 9.25 3.68 6.68
CA SER A 96 7.99 3.74 7.43
C SER A 96 8.15 4.62 8.67
N HIS A 97 7.05 5.30 9.03
CA HIS A 97 7.00 6.08 10.26
C HIS A 97 6.98 5.14 11.49
N LEU A 98 6.18 4.08 11.41
CA LEU A 98 6.04 3.11 12.48
C LEU A 98 6.19 1.69 11.93
N LYS A 99 7.01 0.88 12.59
CA LYS A 99 7.07 -0.56 12.35
C LYS A 99 6.49 -1.30 13.54
N ILE A 100 5.45 -2.12 13.29
CA ILE A 100 4.78 -2.90 14.33
C ILE A 100 4.69 -4.36 13.91
N ASP A 101 4.96 -5.24 14.85
CA ASP A 101 4.72 -6.68 14.68
C ASP A 101 3.33 -7.00 15.23
N VAL A 102 2.45 -7.41 14.33
CA VAL A 102 1.09 -7.82 14.71
C VAL A 102 0.96 -9.30 14.40
N PRO A 103 0.88 -10.16 15.42
CA PRO A 103 0.74 -11.58 15.22
C PRO A 103 -0.55 -11.89 14.45
N THR A 104 -0.43 -12.80 13.49
CA THR A 104 -1.55 -13.32 12.72
C THR A 104 -1.68 -14.81 12.95
N TYR A 105 -2.88 -15.25 13.25
CA TYR A 105 -3.17 -16.65 13.56
C TYR A 105 -4.07 -17.26 12.50
N LYS A 106 -3.88 -18.54 12.23
CA LYS A 106 -4.88 -19.31 11.50
C LYS A 106 -6.08 -19.59 12.41
N PRO A 107 -7.31 -19.79 11.89
CA PRO A 107 -8.50 -20.03 12.73
C PRO A 107 -8.32 -21.19 13.72
N ASN A 108 -7.60 -22.25 13.34
CA ASN A 108 -7.32 -23.40 14.18
C ASN A 108 -6.14 -23.20 15.16
N GLN A 109 -5.43 -22.10 15.08
CA GLN A 109 -4.26 -21.76 15.91
C GLN A 109 -4.50 -20.48 16.73
N LEU A 110 -5.75 -20.08 16.90
CA LEU A 110 -6.11 -18.89 17.66
C LEU A 110 -5.84 -19.12 19.16
N PRO A 111 -5.12 -18.23 19.85
CA PRO A 111 -4.97 -18.28 21.31
C PRO A 111 -6.31 -18.32 22.04
N LYS A 112 -6.37 -18.97 23.22
CA LYS A 112 -7.61 -19.14 23.98
C LYS A 112 -8.27 -17.80 24.31
N GLU A 113 -7.47 -16.81 24.69
CA GLU A 113 -7.91 -15.46 25.05
C GLU A 113 -8.60 -14.75 23.85
N LEU A 114 -8.08 -14.97 22.64
CA LEU A 114 -8.66 -14.38 21.42
C LEU A 114 -9.92 -15.12 20.95
N LYS A 115 -10.12 -16.38 21.33
CA LYS A 115 -11.36 -17.11 20.99
C LYS A 115 -12.59 -16.56 21.70
N LEU A 116 -12.41 -15.91 22.84
CA LEU A 116 -13.48 -15.30 23.62
C LEU A 116 -13.93 -13.94 23.07
N ILE A 117 -13.15 -13.35 22.18
CA ILE A 117 -13.47 -12.03 21.59
C ILE A 117 -14.28 -12.25 20.31
N PRO A 118 -15.49 -11.69 20.21
CA PRO A 118 -16.30 -11.81 19.01
C PRO A 118 -15.58 -11.18 17.80
N VAL A 119 -15.56 -11.91 16.68
CA VAL A 119 -14.96 -11.41 15.45
C VAL A 119 -15.84 -10.29 14.89
N THR A 120 -15.31 -9.08 14.86
CA THR A 120 -15.92 -7.95 14.17
C THR A 120 -15.16 -7.65 12.88
N LYS A 121 -15.84 -7.22 11.83
CA LYS A 121 -15.24 -6.79 10.57
C LYS A 121 -15.35 -5.26 10.49
N PRO A 122 -14.36 -4.52 11.00
CA PRO A 122 -14.37 -3.07 10.85
C PRO A 122 -14.15 -2.69 9.38
N GLY A 123 -14.91 -1.69 8.91
CA GLY A 123 -14.74 -1.09 7.59
C GLY A 123 -15.87 -1.37 6.62
N SER A 124 -15.92 -0.54 5.58
CA SER A 124 -17.04 -0.42 4.64
C SER A 124 -17.16 -1.56 3.61
N ARG A 125 -16.23 -2.50 3.55
CA ARG A 125 -16.23 -3.54 2.50
C ARG A 125 -17.40 -4.50 2.54
N TYR A 126 -18.19 -4.51 3.60
CA TYR A 126 -19.26 -5.47 3.86
C TYR A 126 -20.55 -4.81 4.35
N LEU A 127 -20.68 -3.50 4.21
CA LEU A 127 -21.97 -2.84 4.28
C LEU A 127 -22.73 -3.22 3.00
N LYS A 128 -23.63 -4.16 3.12
CA LYS A 128 -24.70 -4.40 2.15
C LYS A 128 -25.81 -3.44 2.43
#